data_7d2dfafd653df3d23f980edb2565e60c
#
_entry.id   7d2dfafd653df3d23f980edb2565e60c
#
_cell.length_a   1.000
_cell.length_b   1.000
_cell.length_c   1.000
_cell.angle_alpha   90.00
_cell.angle_beta   90.00
_cell.angle_gamma   90.00
#
_symmetry.space_group_name_H-M   'P 1'
#
loop_
_entity.id
_entity.type
_entity.pdbx_description
1 polymer ?
#
loop_
_entity_poly.entity_id
_entity_poly.type
_entity_poly.pdbx_seq_one_letter_code
_entity_poly.pdbx_strand_id
1 'polypeptide(L)'
;MKEENLSTIKWYPITAYLESRGITPVRRLATYAMYRSPLRDEHHPSFKVDTEKNLWIDYAEGCGGSIIDLCMRLERCTFPEAIRCLGKMIFGRTTSDYPRTESHHHSPERTDGGRKLIGISDDLPPHLQDYLTKERRIDLGRARSFLRCVRYEVRGRTYEVIGFPNASGGYELRGAGLFKGTLAPKDITPIFPDGRQPVCLFEGFMDFLSFLSMKEKVGSHCLVMNSVANVGRCIRYLRERHITVLRAFLDNDDAGRRTLGTFIEAGFLVEDMAVHYQGCKDLNEFHVNRIRRLREQHGQAPITTKPSHPIKLKRR
;
A
#
# COMPACT_ATOMS: atom_id res chain seq x y z
N MET A 1 1.88 -16.47 19.84
CA MET A 1 3.30 -16.18 19.53
C MET A 1 3.62 -14.88 20.22
N LYS A 2 4.67 -14.79 21.01
CA LYS A 2 5.07 -13.55 21.68
C LYS A 2 5.51 -12.53 20.60
N GLU A 3 5.23 -11.26 20.79
CA GLU A 3 5.61 -10.19 19.83
C GLU A 3 7.12 -10.17 19.53
N GLU A 4 7.94 -10.51 20.52
CA GLU A 4 9.39 -10.65 20.40
C GLU A 4 9.83 -11.67 19.33
N ASN A 5 9.10 -12.80 19.18
CA ASN A 5 9.42 -13.79 18.16
C ASN A 5 9.13 -13.32 16.73
N LEU A 6 8.09 -12.50 16.53
CA LEU A 6 7.78 -11.96 15.23
C LEU A 6 8.79 -10.89 14.80
N SER A 7 9.26 -10.07 15.74
CA SER A 7 10.32 -9.10 15.51
C SER A 7 11.61 -9.79 15.07
N THR A 8 12.03 -10.83 15.79
CA THR A 8 13.23 -11.63 15.48
C THR A 8 13.15 -12.25 14.08
N ILE A 9 11.98 -12.79 13.70
CA ILE A 9 11.76 -13.34 12.34
C ILE A 9 11.90 -12.24 11.29
N LYS A 10 11.30 -11.07 11.49
CA LYS A 10 11.36 -9.97 10.52
C LYS A 10 12.77 -9.46 10.27
N TRP A 11 13.62 -9.48 11.30
CA TRP A 11 15.00 -8.99 11.22
C TRP A 11 16.02 -10.08 10.89
N TYR A 12 15.61 -11.34 10.74
CA TYR A 12 16.51 -12.38 10.27
C TYR A 12 17.00 -12.03 8.86
N PRO A 13 18.34 -12.06 8.60
CA PRO A 13 18.89 -11.58 7.34
C PRO A 13 18.35 -12.35 6.13
N ILE A 14 17.81 -11.62 5.16
CA ILE A 14 17.32 -12.22 3.89
C ILE A 14 18.45 -12.95 3.17
N THR A 15 19.67 -12.43 3.25
CA THR A 15 20.85 -13.09 2.64
C THR A 15 21.12 -14.45 3.26
N ALA A 16 21.01 -14.59 4.58
CA ALA A 16 21.16 -15.87 5.27
C ALA A 16 20.02 -16.86 4.93
N TYR A 17 18.80 -16.34 4.78
CA TYR A 17 17.67 -17.14 4.32
C TYR A 17 17.90 -17.69 2.91
N LEU A 18 18.32 -16.86 1.97
CA LEU A 18 18.62 -17.29 0.60
C LEU A 18 19.78 -18.30 0.57
N GLU A 19 20.82 -18.05 1.35
CA GLU A 19 21.97 -18.95 1.47
C GLU A 19 21.57 -20.34 2.03
N SER A 20 20.66 -20.38 3.02
CA SER A 20 20.10 -21.64 3.54
C SER A 20 19.32 -22.45 2.48
N ARG A 21 18.92 -21.81 1.38
CA ARG A 21 18.25 -22.42 0.22
C ARG A 21 19.18 -22.69 -0.96
N GLY A 22 20.49 -22.51 -0.75
CA GLY A 22 21.50 -22.69 -1.80
C GLY A 22 21.53 -21.57 -2.84
N ILE A 23 20.85 -20.43 -2.57
CA ILE A 23 20.78 -19.28 -3.48
C ILE A 23 21.90 -18.32 -3.12
N THR A 24 22.89 -18.19 -3.98
CA THR A 24 24.06 -17.34 -3.79
C THR A 24 23.97 -16.05 -4.59
N PRO A 25 24.49 -14.93 -4.06
CA PRO A 25 24.49 -13.68 -4.79
C PRO A 25 25.46 -13.70 -5.96
N VAL A 26 25.10 -13.07 -7.07
CA VAL A 26 25.99 -12.82 -8.21
C VAL A 26 27.01 -11.72 -7.86
N ARG A 27 26.61 -10.77 -7.02
CA ARG A 27 27.45 -9.66 -6.57
C ARG A 27 27.08 -9.23 -5.16
N ARG A 28 28.08 -9.02 -4.28
CA ARG A 28 27.90 -8.42 -2.94
C ARG A 28 28.59 -7.05 -2.89
N LEU A 29 27.92 -6.09 -2.28
CA LEU A 29 28.43 -4.76 -1.97
C LEU A 29 28.17 -4.47 -0.48
N ALA A 30 28.69 -3.36 0.03
CA ALA A 30 28.62 -3.05 1.45
C ALA A 30 27.18 -2.99 1.99
N THR A 31 26.23 -2.42 1.22
CA THR A 31 24.85 -2.15 1.65
C THR A 31 23.81 -3.03 0.96
N TYR A 32 24.21 -3.83 -0.05
CA TYR A 32 23.26 -4.69 -0.75
C TYR A 32 23.93 -5.87 -1.46
N ALA A 33 23.13 -6.88 -1.80
CA ALA A 33 23.54 -8.00 -2.62
C ALA A 33 22.59 -8.15 -3.82
N MET A 34 23.16 -8.52 -4.99
CA MET A 34 22.42 -8.78 -6.22
C MET A 34 22.37 -10.27 -6.50
N TYR A 35 21.21 -10.76 -6.85
CA TYR A 35 20.94 -12.17 -7.18
C TYR A 35 20.26 -12.26 -8.53
N ARG A 36 20.37 -13.43 -9.19
CA ARG A 36 19.35 -13.84 -10.14
C ARG A 36 18.07 -14.08 -9.34
N SER A 37 16.91 -13.73 -9.90
CA SER A 37 15.67 -13.87 -9.15
C SER A 37 15.44 -15.33 -8.71
N PRO A 38 15.22 -15.56 -7.41
CA PRO A 38 14.86 -16.91 -6.94
C PRO A 38 13.42 -17.28 -7.25
N LEU A 39 12.64 -16.36 -7.84
CA LEU A 39 11.22 -16.53 -8.12
C LEU A 39 10.93 -16.99 -9.55
N ARG A 40 11.95 -16.98 -10.43
CA ARG A 40 11.88 -17.40 -11.85
C ARG A 40 13.27 -17.68 -12.41
N ASP A 41 13.32 -18.32 -13.58
CA ASP A 41 14.57 -18.44 -14.34
C ASP A 41 14.91 -17.13 -15.05
N GLU A 42 16.15 -16.65 -14.86
CA GLU A 42 16.69 -15.48 -15.55
C GLU A 42 18.20 -15.55 -15.74
N HIS A 43 18.69 -14.87 -16.78
CA HIS A 43 20.12 -14.84 -17.09
C HIS A 43 20.84 -13.63 -16.47
N HIS A 44 20.13 -12.53 -16.24
CA HIS A 44 20.68 -11.28 -15.68
C HIS A 44 20.18 -11.07 -14.25
N PRO A 45 21.06 -10.65 -13.31
CA PRO A 45 20.66 -10.43 -11.93
C PRO A 45 19.73 -9.20 -11.82
N SER A 46 18.49 -9.45 -11.44
CA SER A 46 17.46 -8.40 -11.24
C SER A 46 16.90 -8.34 -9.82
N PHE A 47 17.32 -9.25 -8.95
CA PHE A 47 16.84 -9.34 -7.57
C PHE A 47 17.87 -8.73 -6.62
N LYS A 48 17.51 -7.63 -5.97
CA LYS A 48 18.35 -6.92 -4.99
C LYS A 48 17.87 -7.18 -3.58
N VAL A 49 18.80 -7.48 -2.68
CA VAL A 49 18.59 -7.50 -1.23
C VAL A 49 19.35 -6.34 -0.60
N ASP A 50 18.65 -5.40 0.01
CA ASP A 50 19.19 -4.33 0.83
C ASP A 50 19.51 -4.90 2.21
N THR A 51 20.79 -4.92 2.57
CA THR A 51 21.27 -5.56 3.82
C THR A 51 21.08 -4.68 5.05
N GLU A 52 20.97 -3.36 4.90
CA GLU A 52 20.74 -2.43 6.00
C GLU A 52 19.26 -2.41 6.40
N LYS A 53 18.37 -2.37 5.39
CA LYS A 53 16.92 -2.34 5.61
C LYS A 53 16.30 -3.73 5.77
N ASN A 54 17.06 -4.78 5.45
CA ASN A 54 16.59 -6.16 5.37
C ASN A 54 15.33 -6.30 4.51
N LEU A 55 15.36 -5.70 3.32
CA LEU A 55 14.29 -5.72 2.33
C LEU A 55 14.84 -6.22 0.98
N TRP A 56 13.96 -6.79 0.17
CA TRP A 56 14.30 -7.20 -1.19
C TRP A 56 13.41 -6.51 -2.21
N ILE A 57 13.92 -6.40 -3.43
CA ILE A 57 13.19 -5.94 -4.60
C ILE A 57 13.61 -6.74 -5.82
N ASP A 58 12.64 -7.20 -6.58
CA ASP A 58 12.81 -7.77 -7.91
C ASP A 58 12.46 -6.69 -8.95
N TYR A 59 13.49 -6.15 -9.59
CA TYR A 59 13.32 -5.05 -10.55
C TYR A 59 12.61 -5.47 -11.83
N ALA A 60 12.70 -6.73 -12.22
CA ALA A 60 12.07 -7.19 -13.45
C ALA A 60 10.55 -7.38 -13.26
N GLU A 61 10.11 -7.76 -12.05
CA GLU A 61 8.67 -7.87 -11.72
C GLU A 61 8.10 -6.65 -11.02
N GLY A 62 8.95 -5.70 -10.61
CA GLY A 62 8.51 -4.54 -9.84
C GLY A 62 7.88 -4.89 -8.50
N CYS A 63 8.32 -5.99 -7.88
CA CYS A 63 7.81 -6.43 -6.59
C CYS A 63 8.92 -6.53 -5.55
N GLY A 64 8.56 -6.45 -4.27
CA GLY A 64 9.52 -6.47 -3.18
C GLY A 64 8.85 -6.69 -1.83
N GLY A 65 9.64 -6.76 -0.77
CA GLY A 65 9.10 -6.93 0.57
C GLY A 65 10.13 -7.33 1.62
N SER A 66 9.63 -7.86 2.74
CA SER A 66 10.38 -8.41 3.85
C SER A 66 10.78 -9.87 3.62
N ILE A 67 11.52 -10.45 4.55
CA ILE A 67 11.83 -11.89 4.55
C ILE A 67 10.56 -12.76 4.54
N ILE A 68 9.48 -12.29 5.20
CA ILE A 68 8.23 -13.04 5.26
C ILE A 68 7.58 -13.08 3.88
N ASP A 69 7.55 -11.94 3.18
CA ASP A 69 7.02 -11.84 1.81
C ASP A 69 7.83 -12.70 0.84
N LEU A 70 9.15 -12.75 1.02
CA LEU A 70 10.02 -13.63 0.22
C LEU A 70 9.73 -15.11 0.49
N CYS A 71 9.64 -15.50 1.75
CA CYS A 71 9.31 -16.87 2.14
C CYS A 71 7.95 -17.31 1.58
N MET A 72 6.93 -16.46 1.67
CA MET A 72 5.61 -16.75 1.11
C MET A 72 5.66 -17.01 -0.40
N ARG A 73 6.47 -16.26 -1.14
CA ARG A 73 6.62 -16.42 -2.60
C ARG A 73 7.43 -17.65 -2.97
N LEU A 74 8.58 -17.86 -2.33
CA LEU A 74 9.48 -19.00 -2.60
C LEU A 74 8.83 -20.34 -2.24
N GLU A 75 8.18 -20.39 -1.09
CA GLU A 75 7.54 -21.62 -0.59
C GLU A 75 6.09 -21.76 -1.05
N ARG A 76 5.55 -20.78 -1.80
CA ARG A 76 4.14 -20.72 -2.21
C ARG A 76 3.18 -20.96 -1.05
N CYS A 77 3.46 -20.35 0.08
CA CYS A 77 2.77 -20.59 1.34
C CYS A 77 2.09 -19.32 1.88
N THR A 78 1.18 -19.49 2.82
CA THR A 78 0.47 -18.38 3.50
C THR A 78 1.37 -17.71 4.54
N PHE A 79 0.99 -16.51 5.00
CA PHE A 79 1.71 -15.79 6.05
C PHE A 79 1.93 -16.61 7.34
N PRO A 80 0.92 -17.34 7.90
CA PRO A 80 1.15 -18.18 9.06
C PRO A 80 2.13 -19.33 8.80
N GLU A 81 2.12 -19.87 7.59
CA GLU A 81 3.05 -20.95 7.20
C GLU A 81 4.46 -20.42 7.01
N ALA A 82 4.63 -19.23 6.41
CA ALA A 82 5.91 -18.56 6.30
C ALA A 82 6.52 -18.28 7.68
N ILE A 83 5.72 -17.75 8.62
CA ILE A 83 6.16 -17.53 10.01
C ILE A 83 6.58 -18.84 10.67
N ARG A 84 5.85 -19.93 10.43
CA ARG A 84 6.19 -21.26 10.97
C ARG A 84 7.48 -21.80 10.36
N CYS A 85 7.63 -21.66 9.04
CA CYS A 85 8.82 -22.07 8.29
C CYS A 85 10.07 -21.33 8.80
N LEU A 86 10.00 -20.00 8.84
CA LEU A 86 11.08 -19.14 9.32
C LEU A 86 11.35 -19.38 10.82
N GLY A 87 10.31 -19.51 11.63
CA GLY A 87 10.44 -19.80 13.06
C GLY A 87 11.12 -21.13 13.32
N LYS A 88 10.79 -22.19 12.58
CA LYS A 88 11.47 -23.50 12.65
C LYS A 88 12.96 -23.37 12.27
N MET A 89 13.25 -22.62 11.21
CA MET A 89 14.62 -22.42 10.75
C MET A 89 15.44 -21.62 11.76
N ILE A 90 14.88 -20.55 12.33
CA ILE A 90 15.60 -19.62 13.21
C ILE A 90 15.75 -20.15 14.62
N PHE A 91 14.72 -20.81 15.17
CA PHE A 91 14.67 -21.22 16.59
C PHE A 91 14.89 -22.71 16.79
N GLY A 92 14.99 -23.53 15.74
CA GLY A 92 15.23 -24.98 15.83
C GLY A 92 14.11 -25.75 16.57
N ARG A 93 12.94 -25.14 16.82
CA ARG A 93 11.83 -25.72 17.55
C ARG A 93 10.67 -26.03 16.62
N THR A 94 10.22 -27.27 16.63
CA THR A 94 8.86 -27.63 16.21
C THR A 94 7.88 -27.04 17.19
N THR A 95 7.24 -25.92 16.86
CA THR A 95 6.05 -25.47 17.57
C THR A 95 4.91 -26.40 17.16
N SER A 96 4.81 -27.52 17.86
CA SER A 96 3.71 -28.46 17.82
C SER A 96 2.57 -27.92 18.68
N ASP A 97 1.81 -26.96 18.13
CA ASP A 97 0.51 -26.59 18.69
C ASP A 97 -0.26 -25.70 17.71
N TYR A 98 -0.56 -26.27 16.54
CA TYR A 98 -1.68 -25.83 15.73
C TYR A 98 -2.41 -27.06 15.20
N PRO A 99 -3.74 -27.16 15.35
CA PRO A 99 -4.48 -28.31 14.87
C PRO A 99 -4.32 -28.47 13.36
N ARG A 100 -3.94 -29.68 12.96
CA ARG A 100 -3.99 -30.14 11.57
C ARG A 100 -5.46 -30.06 11.12
N THR A 101 -5.77 -29.11 10.27
CA THR A 101 -6.99 -29.19 9.44
C THR A 101 -6.63 -29.92 8.17
N GLU A 102 -7.27 -31.06 7.99
CA GLU A 102 -7.17 -31.89 6.79
C GLU A 102 -7.63 -31.09 5.56
N SER A 103 -6.88 -31.26 4.47
CA SER A 103 -7.12 -30.63 3.19
C SER A 103 -8.39 -31.18 2.55
N HIS A 104 -9.48 -30.46 2.61
CA HIS A 104 -10.56 -30.60 1.65
C HIS A 104 -10.36 -29.58 0.52
N HIS A 105 -10.26 -30.11 -0.69
CA HIS A 105 -10.26 -29.31 -1.92
C HIS A 105 -11.54 -28.48 -2.00
N HIS A 106 -11.41 -27.20 -1.62
CA HIS A 106 -12.34 -26.15 -2.00
C HIS A 106 -11.55 -25.02 -2.64
N SER A 107 -12.08 -24.42 -3.69
CA SER A 107 -11.54 -23.28 -4.42
C SER A 107 -10.98 -22.23 -3.46
N PRO A 108 -9.81 -21.58 -3.76
CA PRO A 108 -9.15 -20.73 -2.80
C PRO A 108 -10.01 -19.49 -2.49
N GLU A 109 -10.68 -19.49 -1.34
CA GLU A 109 -11.13 -18.25 -0.73
C GLU A 109 -9.91 -17.35 -0.54
N ARG A 110 -9.91 -16.19 -1.19
CA ARG A 110 -8.81 -15.22 -1.14
C ARG A 110 -8.66 -14.68 0.29
N THR A 111 -7.75 -15.23 1.07
CA THR A 111 -7.41 -14.72 2.41
C THR A 111 -6.22 -13.79 2.31
N ASP A 112 -6.47 -12.49 2.35
CA ASP A 112 -5.43 -11.45 2.38
C ASP A 112 -5.04 -11.17 3.83
N GLY A 113 -3.89 -11.70 4.26
CA GLY A 113 -3.33 -11.45 5.60
C GLY A 113 -4.22 -11.90 6.76
N GLY A 114 -5.00 -13.00 6.60
CA GLY A 114 -5.94 -13.48 7.60
C GLY A 114 -7.24 -12.68 7.67
N ARG A 115 -7.48 -11.80 6.70
CA ARG A 115 -8.74 -11.08 6.52
C ARG A 115 -9.67 -11.90 5.64
N LYS A 116 -10.83 -12.27 6.15
CA LYS A 116 -11.90 -12.88 5.38
C LYS A 116 -12.83 -11.77 4.90
N LEU A 117 -12.90 -11.54 3.59
CA LEU A 117 -13.85 -10.59 3.02
C LEU A 117 -15.27 -11.08 3.30
N ILE A 118 -16.09 -10.24 3.95
CA ILE A 118 -17.50 -10.52 4.22
C ILE A 118 -18.39 -9.88 3.15
N GLY A 119 -18.07 -8.67 2.73
CA GLY A 119 -18.85 -7.98 1.72
C GLY A 119 -18.30 -6.59 1.39
N ILE A 120 -18.79 -6.07 0.27
CA ILE A 120 -18.50 -4.73 -0.23
C ILE A 120 -19.84 -4.04 -0.47
N SER A 121 -19.95 -2.79 -0.02
CA SER A 121 -21.17 -1.98 -0.16
C SER A 121 -20.82 -0.57 -0.65
N ASP A 122 -21.73 0.03 -1.39
CA ASP A 122 -21.65 1.45 -1.74
C ASP A 122 -21.99 2.35 -0.54
N ASP A 123 -22.63 1.82 0.49
CA ASP A 123 -23.01 2.60 1.68
C ASP A 123 -21.87 2.68 2.68
N LEU A 124 -21.39 3.89 2.90
CA LEU A 124 -20.42 4.20 3.95
C LEU A 124 -21.15 4.46 5.28
N PRO A 125 -20.88 3.70 6.34
CA PRO A 125 -21.42 3.95 7.67
C PRO A 125 -21.03 5.34 8.20
N PRO A 126 -21.81 5.94 9.12
CA PRO A 126 -21.56 7.28 9.65
C PRO A 126 -20.14 7.49 10.17
N HIS A 127 -19.56 6.53 10.86
CA HIS A 127 -18.21 6.63 11.41
C HIS A 127 -17.11 6.74 10.32
N LEU A 128 -17.30 6.11 9.14
CA LEU A 128 -16.40 6.24 8.00
C LEU A 128 -16.61 7.57 7.26
N GLN A 129 -17.88 8.04 7.19
CA GLN A 129 -18.17 9.37 6.67
C GLN A 129 -17.55 10.45 7.55
N ASP A 130 -17.65 10.31 8.88
CA ASP A 130 -17.05 11.22 9.86
C ASP A 130 -15.52 11.24 9.74
N TYR A 131 -14.88 10.11 9.58
CA TYR A 131 -13.44 10.03 9.33
C TYR A 131 -13.05 10.82 8.06
N LEU A 132 -13.77 10.64 6.96
CA LEU A 132 -13.48 11.36 5.71
C LEU A 132 -13.72 12.86 5.85
N THR A 133 -14.87 13.27 6.41
CA THR A 133 -15.29 14.66 6.42
C THR A 133 -14.68 15.48 7.57
N LYS A 134 -14.57 14.89 8.75
CA LYS A 134 -14.11 15.59 9.95
C LYS A 134 -12.60 15.50 10.14
N GLU A 135 -12.00 14.32 9.91
CA GLU A 135 -10.55 14.13 10.08
C GLU A 135 -9.78 14.48 8.81
N ARG A 136 -10.23 13.95 7.64
CA ARG A 136 -9.54 14.11 6.36
C ARG A 136 -10.00 15.30 5.52
N ARG A 137 -11.10 15.94 5.92
CA ARG A 137 -11.71 17.12 5.25
C ARG A 137 -12.12 16.86 3.80
N ILE A 138 -12.43 15.62 3.47
CA ILE A 138 -12.82 15.20 2.13
C ILE A 138 -14.28 15.60 1.86
N ASP A 139 -14.52 16.15 0.68
CA ASP A 139 -15.86 16.41 0.14
C ASP A 139 -16.48 15.08 -0.32
N LEU A 140 -17.42 14.55 0.46
CA LEU A 140 -18.09 13.29 0.15
C LEU A 140 -18.93 13.35 -1.13
N GLY A 141 -19.49 14.50 -1.47
CA GLY A 141 -20.28 14.66 -2.69
C GLY A 141 -19.45 14.35 -3.93
N ARG A 142 -18.14 14.64 -3.88
CA ARG A 142 -17.18 14.39 -4.97
C ARG A 142 -16.48 13.05 -4.87
N ALA A 143 -16.24 12.58 -3.65
CA ALA A 143 -15.44 11.39 -3.39
C ALA A 143 -16.24 10.09 -3.42
N ARG A 144 -17.56 10.14 -3.18
CA ARG A 144 -18.42 8.97 -2.92
C ARG A 144 -18.34 7.90 -3.99
N SER A 145 -18.37 8.29 -5.26
CA SER A 145 -18.35 7.36 -6.39
C SER A 145 -17.07 6.50 -6.47
N PHE A 146 -15.98 6.96 -5.87
CA PHE A 146 -14.69 6.27 -5.87
C PHE A 146 -14.51 5.34 -4.67
N LEU A 147 -15.44 5.35 -3.72
CA LEU A 147 -15.26 4.68 -2.43
C LEU A 147 -16.28 3.55 -2.24
N ARG A 148 -15.88 2.55 -1.48
CA ARG A 148 -16.70 1.43 -1.03
C ARG A 148 -16.54 1.25 0.48
N CYS A 149 -17.56 0.73 1.14
CA CYS A 149 -17.40 0.14 2.46
C CYS A 149 -16.96 -1.32 2.27
N VAL A 150 -15.76 -1.65 2.73
CA VAL A 150 -15.25 -3.02 2.73
C VAL A 150 -15.42 -3.58 4.14
N ARG A 151 -16.15 -4.69 4.22
CA ARG A 151 -16.40 -5.44 5.46
C ARG A 151 -15.59 -6.73 5.44
N TYR A 152 -14.73 -6.91 6.42
CA TYR A 152 -13.93 -8.12 6.55
C TYR A 152 -13.86 -8.61 7.99
N GLU A 153 -13.58 -9.89 8.16
CA GLU A 153 -13.40 -10.55 9.44
C GLU A 153 -11.92 -10.88 9.68
N VAL A 154 -11.46 -10.64 10.90
CA VAL A 154 -10.15 -11.09 11.40
C VAL A 154 -10.36 -11.70 12.79
N ARG A 155 -9.98 -12.94 12.97
CA ARG A 155 -10.08 -13.66 14.27
C ARG A 155 -11.47 -13.56 14.91
N GLY A 156 -12.52 -13.75 14.11
CA GLY A 156 -13.91 -13.70 14.55
C GLY A 156 -14.44 -12.30 14.87
N ARG A 157 -13.72 -11.23 14.49
CA ARG A 157 -14.17 -9.84 14.62
C ARG A 157 -14.38 -9.22 13.27
N THR A 158 -15.53 -8.58 13.08
CA THR A 158 -15.86 -7.86 11.86
C THR A 158 -15.38 -6.41 11.95
N TYR A 159 -14.81 -5.93 10.84
CA TYR A 159 -14.34 -4.55 10.67
C TYR A 159 -14.96 -3.96 9.42
N GLU A 160 -15.31 -2.69 9.50
CA GLU A 160 -15.75 -1.87 8.38
C GLU A 160 -14.71 -0.79 8.11
N VAL A 161 -14.26 -0.68 6.87
CA VAL A 161 -13.24 0.27 6.45
C VAL A 161 -13.57 0.85 5.08
N ILE A 162 -12.97 1.99 4.77
CA ILE A 162 -13.02 2.58 3.44
C ILE A 162 -12.17 1.73 2.51
N GLY A 163 -12.73 1.34 1.38
CA GLY A 163 -12.06 0.69 0.27
C GLY A 163 -12.00 1.60 -0.95
N PHE A 164 -10.83 1.74 -1.54
CA PHE A 164 -10.60 2.41 -2.81
C PHE A 164 -10.19 1.36 -3.84
N PRO A 165 -11.00 1.10 -4.88
CA PRO A 165 -10.78 0.02 -5.82
C PRO A 165 -9.57 0.31 -6.72
N ASN A 166 -8.84 -0.74 -7.09
CA ASN A 166 -7.75 -0.67 -8.05
C ASN A 166 -8.08 -1.40 -9.37
N ALA A 167 -7.21 -1.27 -10.37
CA ALA A 167 -7.43 -1.80 -11.71
C ALA A 167 -7.52 -3.33 -11.77
N SER A 168 -7.00 -4.04 -10.79
CA SER A 168 -7.01 -5.52 -10.73
C SER A 168 -8.14 -6.08 -9.84
N GLY A 169 -9.09 -5.25 -9.39
CA GLY A 169 -10.22 -5.67 -8.54
C GLY A 169 -9.85 -5.86 -7.06
N GLY A 170 -8.70 -5.38 -6.62
CA GLY A 170 -8.34 -5.23 -5.22
C GLY A 170 -8.75 -3.87 -4.66
N TYR A 171 -8.47 -3.64 -3.38
CA TYR A 171 -8.82 -2.39 -2.70
C TYR A 171 -7.68 -1.92 -1.81
N GLU A 172 -7.39 -0.61 -1.86
CA GLU A 172 -6.66 0.05 -0.80
C GLU A 172 -7.61 0.41 0.33
N LEU A 173 -7.20 0.09 1.57
CA LEU A 173 -8.06 0.21 2.74
C LEU A 173 -7.60 1.32 3.67
N ARG A 174 -8.56 2.09 4.17
CA ARG A 174 -8.35 3.09 5.23
C ARG A 174 -9.46 3.02 6.27
N GLY A 175 -9.11 3.29 7.51
CA GLY A 175 -10.06 3.38 8.61
C GLY A 175 -9.67 4.47 9.59
N ALA A 176 -10.49 4.69 10.61
CA ALA A 176 -10.21 5.62 11.69
C ALA A 176 -8.87 5.29 12.36
N GLY A 177 -8.17 6.33 12.83
CA GLY A 177 -6.82 6.23 13.34
C GLY A 177 -5.79 6.04 12.21
N LEU A 178 -4.74 5.26 12.46
CA LEU A 178 -3.64 5.05 11.51
C LEU A 178 -3.81 3.79 10.64
N PHE A 179 -5.02 3.22 10.58
CA PHE A 179 -5.21 1.99 9.85
C PHE A 179 -4.99 2.19 8.34
N LYS A 180 -4.04 1.43 7.81
CA LYS A 180 -3.75 1.27 6.38
C LYS A 180 -3.70 -0.22 6.07
N GLY A 181 -4.27 -0.61 4.95
CA GLY A 181 -4.25 -1.98 4.49
C GLY A 181 -4.53 -2.07 3.00
N THR A 182 -4.44 -3.27 2.49
CA THR A 182 -4.80 -3.60 1.11
C THR A 182 -5.57 -4.90 1.12
N LEU A 183 -6.58 -5.02 0.29
CA LEU A 183 -7.22 -6.28 -0.09
C LEU A 183 -6.72 -6.62 -1.49
N ALA A 184 -6.03 -7.74 -1.61
CA ALA A 184 -5.38 -8.15 -2.87
C ALA A 184 -6.38 -8.34 -4.03
N PRO A 185 -5.89 -8.24 -5.27
CA PRO A 185 -4.52 -7.93 -5.68
C PRO A 185 -4.16 -6.45 -5.55
N LYS A 186 -2.86 -6.16 -5.34
CA LYS A 186 -2.34 -4.78 -5.35
C LYS A 186 -2.16 -4.29 -6.77
N ASP A 187 -2.66 -3.10 -7.06
CA ASP A 187 -2.48 -2.45 -8.35
C ASP A 187 -2.65 -0.93 -8.27
N ILE A 188 -2.37 -0.27 -9.39
CA ILE A 188 -2.63 1.15 -9.62
C ILE A 188 -4.13 1.40 -9.82
N THR A 189 -4.55 2.66 -9.70
CA THR A 189 -5.93 3.07 -10.00
C THR A 189 -5.94 4.20 -11.02
N PRO A 190 -6.18 3.93 -12.31
CA PRO A 190 -6.45 4.95 -13.32
C PRO A 190 -7.85 5.53 -13.14
N ILE A 191 -7.96 6.86 -13.24
CA ILE A 191 -9.20 7.60 -13.06
C ILE A 191 -9.31 8.61 -14.20
N PHE A 192 -10.47 8.68 -14.87
CA PHE A 192 -10.68 9.50 -16.05
C PHE A 192 -9.59 9.26 -17.12
N PRO A 193 -9.43 8.00 -17.61
CA PRO A 193 -8.32 7.63 -18.51
C PRO A 193 -8.33 8.40 -19.84
N ASP A 194 -9.49 8.92 -20.26
CA ASP A 194 -9.65 9.79 -21.44
C ASP A 194 -9.53 11.28 -21.11
N GLY A 195 -9.14 11.60 -19.89
CA GLY A 195 -8.95 12.96 -19.42
C GLY A 195 -7.77 13.66 -20.08
N ARG A 196 -7.74 14.99 -19.92
CA ARG A 196 -6.68 15.83 -20.50
C ARG A 196 -5.33 15.59 -19.86
N GLN A 197 -4.27 15.72 -20.65
CA GLN A 197 -2.91 15.82 -20.15
C GLN A 197 -2.64 17.25 -19.61
N PRO A 198 -1.68 17.42 -18.69
CA PRO A 198 -0.83 16.40 -18.07
C PRO A 198 -1.60 15.47 -17.14
N VAL A 199 -1.11 14.23 -16.99
CA VAL A 199 -1.67 13.27 -16.04
C VAL A 199 -1.31 13.67 -14.61
N CYS A 200 -2.30 13.74 -13.73
CA CYS A 200 -2.09 13.97 -12.30
C CYS A 200 -1.78 12.64 -11.61
N LEU A 201 -0.55 12.48 -11.16
CA LEU A 201 -0.05 11.28 -10.47
C LEU A 201 -0.09 11.48 -8.96
N PHE A 202 -0.71 10.56 -8.22
CA PHE A 202 -0.82 10.59 -6.76
C PHE A 202 -0.15 9.37 -6.14
N GLU A 203 0.52 9.56 -4.99
CA GLU A 203 1.08 8.43 -4.25
C GLU A 203 -0.02 7.58 -3.62
N GLY A 204 -0.98 8.20 -2.94
CA GLY A 204 -2.10 7.56 -2.29
C GLY A 204 -3.46 8.12 -2.66
N PHE A 205 -4.51 7.34 -2.42
CA PHE A 205 -5.86 7.78 -2.78
C PHE A 205 -6.41 8.92 -1.88
N MET A 206 -5.88 9.11 -0.66
CA MET A 206 -6.28 10.25 0.17
C MET A 206 -5.83 11.58 -0.44
N ASP A 207 -4.68 11.60 -1.11
CA ASP A 207 -4.19 12.78 -1.83
C ASP A 207 -5.05 13.07 -3.06
N PHE A 208 -5.44 12.03 -3.81
CA PHE A 208 -6.39 12.16 -4.89
C PHE A 208 -7.75 12.71 -4.41
N LEU A 209 -8.30 12.19 -3.31
CA LEU A 209 -9.56 12.69 -2.75
C LEU A 209 -9.45 14.13 -2.25
N SER A 210 -8.29 14.50 -1.70
CA SER A 210 -8.00 15.89 -1.31
C SER A 210 -7.95 16.81 -2.52
N PHE A 211 -7.30 16.37 -3.60
CA PHE A 211 -7.29 17.08 -4.86
C PHE A 211 -8.70 17.30 -5.42
N LEU A 212 -9.54 16.26 -5.42
CA LEU A 212 -10.95 16.38 -5.80
C LEU A 212 -11.70 17.42 -4.94
N SER A 213 -11.44 17.42 -3.63
CA SER A 213 -12.11 18.32 -2.69
C SER A 213 -11.69 19.78 -2.87
N MET A 214 -10.49 20.03 -3.40
CA MET A 214 -9.96 21.37 -3.65
C MET A 214 -10.33 21.96 -5.02
N LYS A 215 -10.80 21.14 -5.97
CA LYS A 215 -11.09 21.55 -7.34
C LYS A 215 -12.59 21.54 -7.59
N GLU A 216 -13.11 22.57 -8.30
CA GLU A 216 -14.51 22.59 -8.72
C GLU A 216 -14.82 21.51 -9.76
N LYS A 217 -13.92 21.32 -10.71
CA LYS A 217 -14.01 20.29 -11.77
C LYS A 217 -12.63 19.68 -11.99
N VAL A 218 -12.61 18.36 -12.17
CA VAL A 218 -11.43 17.60 -12.55
C VAL A 218 -11.66 17.01 -13.92
N GLY A 219 -10.97 17.55 -14.92
CA GLY A 219 -11.02 17.07 -16.31
C GLY A 219 -9.72 16.40 -16.75
N SER A 220 -8.73 16.30 -15.85
CA SER A 220 -7.46 15.67 -16.13
C SER A 220 -7.50 14.17 -15.86
N HIS A 221 -6.79 13.40 -16.65
CA HIS A 221 -6.48 12.01 -16.32
C HIS A 221 -5.73 11.98 -14.99
N CYS A 222 -6.18 11.16 -14.06
CA CYS A 222 -5.56 10.96 -12.76
C CYS A 222 -5.09 9.50 -12.63
N LEU A 223 -3.92 9.30 -12.03
CA LEU A 223 -3.35 7.99 -11.76
C LEU A 223 -2.94 7.90 -10.30
N VAL A 224 -3.52 6.98 -9.54
CA VAL A 224 -3.12 6.74 -8.16
C VAL A 224 -2.23 5.50 -8.12
N MET A 225 -1.01 5.65 -7.62
CA MET A 225 -0.05 4.55 -7.50
C MET A 225 -0.45 3.54 -6.43
N ASN A 226 -1.16 4.00 -5.38
CA ASN A 226 -1.53 3.23 -4.20
C ASN A 226 -0.34 2.75 -3.34
N SER A 227 0.83 2.69 -3.91
CA SER A 227 2.10 2.37 -3.24
C SER A 227 3.27 2.73 -4.14
N VAL A 228 4.38 3.17 -3.57
CA VAL A 228 5.65 3.37 -4.30
C VAL A 228 6.15 2.08 -4.99
N ALA A 229 5.77 0.90 -4.47
CA ALA A 229 6.08 -0.38 -5.12
C ALA A 229 5.42 -0.56 -6.50
N ASN A 230 4.40 0.21 -6.83
CA ASN A 230 3.71 0.17 -8.12
C ASN A 230 4.29 1.12 -9.18
N VAL A 231 5.42 1.80 -8.92
CA VAL A 231 6.05 2.74 -9.87
C VAL A 231 6.26 2.10 -11.25
N GLY A 232 6.80 0.87 -11.29
CA GLY A 232 7.00 0.16 -12.56
C GLY A 232 5.70 -0.11 -13.33
N ARG A 233 4.59 -0.38 -12.63
CA ARG A 233 3.26 -0.54 -13.25
C ARG A 233 2.74 0.78 -13.78
N CYS A 234 2.93 1.88 -13.05
CA CYS A 234 2.57 3.22 -13.51
C CYS A 234 3.33 3.61 -14.78
N ILE A 235 4.64 3.39 -14.80
CA ILE A 235 5.48 3.68 -15.99
C ILE A 235 5.00 2.89 -17.20
N ARG A 236 4.71 1.60 -17.04
CA ARG A 236 4.19 0.76 -18.12
C ARG A 236 2.84 1.29 -18.61
N TYR A 237 1.90 1.53 -17.73
CA TYR A 237 0.57 2.06 -18.03
C TYR A 237 0.63 3.38 -18.81
N LEU A 238 1.53 4.29 -18.39
CA LEU A 238 1.71 5.60 -19.04
C LEU A 238 2.32 5.48 -20.44
N ARG A 239 3.33 4.60 -20.60
CA ARG A 239 3.97 4.33 -21.90
C ARG A 239 3.03 3.71 -22.91
N GLU A 240 2.22 2.74 -22.49
CA GLU A 240 1.20 2.09 -23.33
C GLU A 240 0.16 3.09 -23.87
N ARG A 241 0.00 4.24 -23.20
CA ARG A 241 -0.92 5.33 -23.58
C ARG A 241 -0.22 6.54 -24.18
N HIS A 242 1.07 6.42 -24.48
CA HIS A 242 1.88 7.52 -25.04
C HIS A 242 1.84 8.81 -24.22
N ILE A 243 1.71 8.67 -22.89
CA ILE A 243 1.71 9.79 -21.97
C ILE A 243 3.15 10.13 -21.65
N THR A 244 3.50 11.42 -21.76
CA THR A 244 4.87 11.92 -21.56
C THR A 244 4.98 12.99 -20.50
N VAL A 245 3.85 13.61 -20.10
CA VAL A 245 3.84 14.75 -19.17
C VAL A 245 3.01 14.42 -17.94
N LEU A 246 3.60 14.61 -16.76
CA LEU A 246 3.00 14.30 -15.46
C LEU A 246 3.01 15.53 -14.55
N ARG A 247 1.99 15.64 -13.69
CA ARG A 247 1.96 16.45 -12.47
C ARG A 247 1.99 15.53 -11.28
N ALA A 248 3.10 15.47 -10.57
CA ALA A 248 3.32 14.51 -9.51
C ALA A 248 2.97 15.10 -8.13
N PHE A 249 1.96 14.53 -7.49
CA PHE A 249 1.53 14.81 -6.11
C PHE A 249 2.03 13.68 -5.20
N LEU A 250 3.30 13.73 -4.82
CA LEU A 250 3.98 12.70 -4.03
C LEU A 250 4.23 13.19 -2.61
N ASP A 251 4.47 12.24 -1.68
CA ASP A 251 4.78 12.59 -0.29
C ASP A 251 6.11 13.37 -0.20
N ASN A 252 6.19 14.34 0.73
CA ASN A 252 7.39 15.15 1.00
C ASN A 252 8.43 14.38 1.83
N ASP A 253 8.67 13.12 1.50
CA ASP A 253 9.68 12.28 2.15
C ASP A 253 10.69 11.71 1.14
N ASP A 254 11.67 10.94 1.64
CA ASP A 254 12.69 10.34 0.78
C ASP A 254 12.13 9.33 -0.22
N ALA A 255 11.02 8.68 0.08
CA ALA A 255 10.38 7.73 -0.83
C ALA A 255 9.71 8.47 -2.01
N GLY A 256 8.99 9.56 -1.71
CA GLY A 256 8.39 10.43 -2.72
C GLY A 256 9.44 11.05 -3.64
N ARG A 257 10.54 11.57 -3.08
CA ARG A 257 11.66 12.14 -3.87
C ARG A 257 12.31 11.09 -4.79
N ARG A 258 12.58 9.88 -4.29
CA ARG A 258 13.12 8.80 -5.13
C ARG A 258 12.13 8.38 -6.22
N THR A 259 10.85 8.35 -5.90
CA THR A 259 9.78 8.05 -6.86
C THR A 259 9.74 9.10 -7.98
N LEU A 260 9.82 10.39 -7.64
CA LEU A 260 9.92 11.47 -8.62
C LEU A 260 11.11 11.27 -9.57
N GLY A 261 12.31 11.01 -9.00
CA GLY A 261 13.53 10.71 -9.77
C GLY A 261 13.34 9.54 -10.73
N THR A 262 12.67 8.47 -10.29
CA THR A 262 12.41 7.30 -11.13
C THR A 262 11.55 7.62 -12.35
N PHE A 263 10.55 8.50 -12.24
CA PHE A 263 9.76 8.93 -13.40
C PHE A 263 10.56 9.81 -14.35
N ILE A 264 11.40 10.71 -13.83
CA ILE A 264 12.28 11.55 -14.64
C ILE A 264 13.29 10.69 -15.41
N GLU A 265 13.96 9.74 -14.73
CA GLU A 265 14.89 8.77 -15.33
C GLU A 265 14.21 7.87 -16.38
N ALA A 266 12.92 7.59 -16.21
CA ALA A 266 12.12 6.86 -17.19
C ALA A 266 11.73 7.68 -18.43
N GLY A 267 12.11 8.97 -18.49
CA GLY A 267 11.93 9.87 -19.63
C GLY A 267 10.63 10.68 -19.63
N PHE A 268 9.93 10.76 -18.48
CA PHE A 268 8.75 11.63 -18.36
C PHE A 268 9.14 13.07 -18.03
N LEU A 269 8.40 14.03 -18.59
CA LEU A 269 8.42 15.42 -18.15
C LEU A 269 7.54 15.54 -16.92
N VAL A 270 8.14 15.77 -15.75
CA VAL A 270 7.43 15.75 -14.47
C VAL A 270 7.44 17.13 -13.83
N GLU A 271 6.26 17.70 -13.63
CA GLU A 271 6.03 18.87 -12.80
C GLU A 271 5.84 18.40 -11.36
N ASP A 272 6.78 18.76 -10.47
CA ASP A 272 6.69 18.42 -9.05
C ASP A 272 5.71 19.35 -8.35
N MET A 273 4.55 18.80 -7.97
CA MET A 273 3.51 19.55 -7.27
C MET A 273 3.74 19.63 -5.76
N ALA A 274 4.70 18.86 -5.21
CA ALA A 274 5.03 18.88 -3.79
C ALA A 274 5.54 20.24 -3.31
N VAL A 275 6.07 21.05 -4.22
CA VAL A 275 6.49 22.44 -3.95
C VAL A 275 5.36 23.32 -3.42
N HIS A 276 4.10 22.99 -3.75
CA HIS A 276 2.92 23.75 -3.31
C HIS A 276 2.43 23.38 -1.91
N TYR A 277 2.92 22.27 -1.32
CA TYR A 277 2.57 21.83 0.03
C TYR A 277 3.80 21.52 0.89
N GLN A 278 4.87 22.30 0.66
CA GLN A 278 6.06 22.25 1.52
C GLN A 278 5.68 22.50 2.99
N GLY A 279 6.34 21.77 3.91
CA GLY A 279 6.04 21.80 5.35
C GLY A 279 4.84 20.93 5.76
N CYS A 280 4.17 20.27 4.81
CA CYS A 280 3.23 19.19 5.04
C CYS A 280 3.80 17.89 4.48
N LYS A 281 3.46 16.77 5.11
CA LYS A 281 3.94 15.46 4.67
C LYS A 281 3.40 15.10 3.28
N ASP A 282 2.11 15.33 3.07
CA ASP A 282 1.36 14.94 1.89
C ASP A 282 0.28 15.99 1.55
N LEU A 283 -0.39 15.82 0.42
CA LEU A 283 -1.41 16.74 -0.05
C LEU A 283 -2.65 16.73 0.87
N ASN A 284 -2.98 15.60 1.51
CA ASN A 284 -4.10 15.55 2.44
C ASN A 284 -3.80 16.36 3.71
N GLU A 285 -2.61 16.29 4.28
CA GLU A 285 -2.23 17.12 5.43
C GLU A 285 -2.30 18.62 5.08
N PHE A 286 -1.81 19.00 3.91
CA PHE A 286 -1.94 20.37 3.42
C PHE A 286 -3.40 20.80 3.33
N HIS A 287 -4.27 19.98 2.74
CA HIS A 287 -5.70 20.27 2.60
C HIS A 287 -6.36 20.45 3.96
N VAL A 288 -6.10 19.56 4.92
CA VAL A 288 -6.63 19.64 6.30
C VAL A 288 -6.17 20.93 6.97
N ASN A 289 -4.88 21.25 6.87
CA ASN A 289 -4.31 22.47 7.47
C ASN A 289 -4.89 23.74 6.83
N ARG A 290 -5.10 23.75 5.51
CA ARG A 290 -5.73 24.85 4.79
C ARG A 290 -7.15 25.10 5.29
N ILE A 291 -7.97 24.06 5.40
CA ILE A 291 -9.36 24.18 5.90
C ILE A 291 -9.38 24.68 7.36
N ARG A 292 -8.46 24.19 8.20
CA ARG A 292 -8.34 24.67 9.58
C ARG A 292 -8.06 26.17 9.62
N ARG A 293 -7.07 26.66 8.88
CA ARG A 293 -6.71 28.09 8.82
C ARG A 293 -7.87 28.97 8.33
N LEU A 294 -8.58 28.51 7.29
CA LEU A 294 -9.74 29.26 6.79
C LEU A 294 -10.86 29.39 7.82
N ARG A 295 -11.10 28.34 8.64
CA ARG A 295 -12.10 28.40 9.73
C ARG A 295 -11.68 29.33 10.87
N GLU A 296 -10.42 29.30 11.25
CA GLU A 296 -9.85 30.21 12.25
C GLU A 296 -9.99 31.66 11.82
N GLN A 297 -9.73 31.97 10.55
CA GLN A 297 -9.88 33.33 9.97
C GLN A 297 -11.35 33.80 9.95
N HIS A 298 -12.31 32.89 9.83
CA HIS A 298 -13.75 33.21 9.82
C HIS A 298 -14.42 33.09 11.22
N GLY A 299 -13.64 33.01 12.28
CA GLY A 299 -14.15 33.01 13.66
C GLY A 299 -14.92 31.76 14.09
N GLN A 300 -14.78 30.65 13.37
CA GLN A 300 -15.39 29.36 13.70
C GLN A 300 -14.47 28.58 14.66
N ALA A 301 -14.98 28.17 15.82
CA ALA A 301 -14.24 27.43 16.82
C ALA A 301 -13.59 26.14 16.24
N PRO A 302 -12.39 25.75 16.72
CA PRO A 302 -11.72 24.54 16.29
C PRO A 302 -12.56 23.30 16.68
N ILE A 303 -12.82 22.41 15.70
CA ILE A 303 -13.42 21.11 16.00
C ILE A 303 -12.32 20.23 16.61
N THR A 304 -12.37 20.04 17.93
CA THR A 304 -11.50 19.08 18.62
C THR A 304 -11.96 17.67 18.28
N THR A 305 -11.32 17.04 17.32
CA THR A 305 -11.50 15.61 17.04
C THR A 305 -10.63 14.82 18.00
N LYS A 306 -11.22 14.20 19.04
CA LYS A 306 -10.56 13.08 19.71
C LYS A 306 -10.44 11.95 18.68
N PRO A 307 -9.28 11.26 18.56
CA PRO A 307 -9.15 10.13 17.66
C PRO A 307 -10.21 9.09 17.99
N SER A 308 -11.08 8.81 17.02
CA SER A 308 -12.11 7.78 17.18
C SER A 308 -11.42 6.41 17.16
N HIS A 309 -11.55 5.67 18.26
CA HIS A 309 -11.10 4.29 18.30
C HIS A 309 -11.98 3.45 17.36
N PRO A 310 -11.44 2.47 16.65
CA PRO A 310 -12.23 1.58 15.79
C PRO A 310 -13.35 0.94 16.63
N ILE A 311 -14.58 1.14 16.19
CA ILE A 311 -15.76 0.57 16.86
C ILE A 311 -15.73 -0.94 16.72
N LYS A 312 -15.61 -1.65 17.83
CA LYS A 312 -15.75 -3.11 17.91
C LYS A 312 -17.24 -3.42 17.90
N LEU A 313 -17.75 -3.98 16.81
CA LEU A 313 -19.13 -4.46 16.77
C LEU A 313 -19.26 -5.63 17.75
N LYS A 314 -20.21 -5.54 18.69
CA LYS A 314 -20.54 -6.64 19.62
C LYS A 314 -21.17 -7.79 18.83
N ARG A 315 -20.81 -9.03 19.20
CA ARG A 315 -21.50 -10.23 18.72
C ARG A 315 -22.99 -10.14 19.12
N ARG A 316 -23.87 -10.38 18.17
CA ARG A 316 -25.23 -10.91 18.42
C ARG A 316 -25.21 -12.40 18.16
#